data_f9073d488f62364b46cc8e0003fa4664
#
_entry.id   f9073d488f62364b46cc8e0003fa4664
#
_cell.length_a   1.000
_cell.length_b   1.000
_cell.length_c   1.000
_cell.angle_alpha   90.00
_cell.angle_beta   90.00
_cell.angle_gamma   90.00
#
_symmetry.space_group_name_H-M   'P 1'
#
loop_
_entity.id
_entity.type
_entity.pdbx_description
1 polymer ?
#
loop_
_entity_poly.entity_id
_entity_poly.type
_entity_poly.pdbx_seq_one_letter_code
_entity_poly.pdbx_strand_id
1 'polypeptide(L)'
;MKTLTALARQGVALFLLLAFAGGVSAADTRVGPVTHLPLPRYVSLKTAEGNVRRGPSLTHRIDWVFKRRDMPLEITAEHGHWRRVQDRDGAGGWVHYALLSGARTVLIEDDMTPVHSRPDPNAPIVAAFELGVVARLGDCTDSWCRISAGGYRGWVPKSTLWGVAPDELRD
;
A
#
# COMPACT_ATOMS: atom_id res chain seq x y z
N MET A 1 34.16 60.60 -50.15
CA MET A 1 32.86 61.22 -50.15
C MET A 1 31.82 60.13 -49.87
N LYS A 2 30.99 60.33 -48.85
CA LYS A 2 29.85 59.56 -48.38
C LYS A 2 30.17 58.24 -47.67
N THR A 3 30.28 58.34 -46.33
CA THR A 3 30.23 57.35 -45.29
C THR A 3 28.83 56.83 -45.17
N LEU A 4 28.64 55.47 -45.09
CA LEU A 4 27.42 54.83 -44.68
C LEU A 4 27.67 54.01 -43.39
N THR A 5 27.14 54.52 -42.33
CA THR A 5 27.14 53.91 -41.00
C THR A 5 26.09 52.78 -40.96
N ALA A 6 26.51 51.57 -40.69
CA ALA A 6 25.61 50.41 -40.42
C ALA A 6 25.31 50.31 -38.93
N LEU A 7 24.06 50.49 -38.56
CA LEU A 7 23.56 50.24 -37.20
C LEU A 7 23.40 48.71 -36.95
N ALA A 8 24.15 48.18 -36.00
CA ALA A 8 23.95 46.84 -35.46
C ALA A 8 22.75 46.85 -34.51
N ARG A 9 21.70 46.11 -34.86
CA ARG A 9 20.57 45.79 -33.96
C ARG A 9 20.94 44.58 -33.13
N GLN A 10 21.21 44.78 -31.86
CA GLN A 10 21.29 43.70 -30.86
C GLN A 10 19.89 43.23 -30.48
N GLY A 11 19.52 42.04 -30.92
CA GLY A 11 18.31 41.35 -30.48
C GLY A 11 18.53 40.66 -29.11
N VAL A 12 17.92 41.16 -28.07
CA VAL A 12 17.88 40.49 -26.74
C VAL A 12 16.85 39.37 -26.83
N ALA A 13 17.33 38.13 -26.87
CA ALA A 13 16.50 36.96 -26.76
C ALA A 13 16.15 36.74 -25.29
N LEU A 14 14.89 37.02 -24.92
CA LEU A 14 14.32 36.77 -23.58
C LEU A 14 13.95 35.28 -23.50
N PHE A 15 14.81 34.47 -22.86
CA PHE A 15 14.49 33.08 -22.53
C PHE A 15 13.51 33.05 -21.35
N LEU A 16 12.22 32.76 -21.63
CA LEU A 16 11.22 32.44 -20.61
C LEU A 16 11.50 31.02 -20.09
N LEU A 17 12.09 30.90 -18.89
CA LEU A 17 12.15 29.66 -18.11
C LEU A 17 10.76 29.40 -17.55
N LEU A 18 9.98 28.47 -18.19
CA LEU A 18 8.81 27.88 -17.59
C LEU A 18 9.27 26.90 -16.50
N ALA A 19 9.18 27.31 -15.24
CA ALA A 19 9.30 26.44 -14.10
C ALA A 19 8.05 25.54 -14.02
N PHE A 20 8.16 24.28 -14.43
CA PHE A 20 7.16 23.26 -14.12
C PHE A 20 7.23 22.97 -12.62
N ALA A 21 6.40 23.63 -11.85
CA ALA A 21 6.10 23.22 -10.47
C ALA A 21 5.31 21.92 -10.55
N GLY A 22 6.01 20.78 -10.47
CA GLY A 22 5.40 19.47 -10.26
C GLY A 22 4.67 19.49 -8.91
N GLY A 23 3.36 19.68 -8.92
CA GLY A 23 2.52 19.55 -7.75
C GLY A 23 2.62 18.12 -7.22
N VAL A 24 3.24 17.93 -6.06
CA VAL A 24 3.11 16.70 -5.27
C VAL A 24 1.64 16.62 -4.88
N SER A 25 0.89 15.74 -5.55
CA SER A 25 -0.51 15.46 -5.19
C SER A 25 -0.46 14.81 -3.81
N ALA A 26 -0.81 15.56 -2.77
CA ALA A 26 -1.11 14.98 -1.46
C ALA A 26 -2.23 13.97 -1.68
N ALA A 27 -2.00 12.70 -1.31
CA ALA A 27 -3.02 11.68 -1.35
C ALA A 27 -4.18 12.16 -0.47
N ASP A 28 -5.34 12.40 -1.09
CA ASP A 28 -6.55 12.86 -0.41
C ASP A 28 -6.98 11.75 0.55
N THR A 29 -6.62 11.88 1.83
CA THR A 29 -6.92 10.89 2.87
C THR A 29 -8.42 10.95 3.15
N ARG A 30 -9.18 10.20 2.37
CA ARG A 30 -10.61 10.08 2.51
C ARG A 30 -10.92 9.32 3.82
N VAL A 31 -11.86 9.83 4.60
CA VAL A 31 -12.31 9.19 5.85
C VAL A 31 -13.55 8.34 5.57
N GLY A 32 -13.57 7.13 6.12
CA GLY A 32 -14.71 6.22 5.99
C GLY A 32 -15.96 6.75 6.68
N PRO A 33 -17.13 6.70 6.02
CA PRO A 33 -18.37 7.31 6.53
C PRO A 33 -18.95 6.57 7.76
N VAL A 34 -18.48 5.36 8.07
CA VAL A 34 -19.02 4.55 9.16
C VAL A 34 -18.06 4.49 10.35
N THR A 35 -16.79 4.24 10.10
CA THR A 35 -15.78 4.07 11.17
C THR A 35 -15.00 5.33 11.47
N HIS A 36 -15.08 6.35 10.59
CA HIS A 36 -14.26 7.57 10.64
C HIS A 36 -12.74 7.30 10.61
N LEU A 37 -12.35 6.12 10.12
CA LEU A 37 -10.95 5.76 9.91
C LEU A 37 -10.51 6.13 8.48
N PRO A 38 -9.21 6.36 8.23
CA PRO A 38 -8.68 6.63 6.90
C PRO A 38 -9.04 5.54 5.88
N LEU A 39 -9.23 5.95 4.63
CA LEU A 39 -9.38 5.09 3.46
C LEU A 39 -8.38 5.53 2.36
N PRO A 40 -7.69 4.60 1.70
CA PRO A 40 -7.72 3.15 1.97
C PRO A 40 -7.02 2.79 3.29
N ARG A 41 -7.29 1.57 3.81
CA ARG A 41 -6.57 1.02 4.96
C ARG A 41 -6.51 -0.49 4.90
N TYR A 42 -5.51 -1.08 5.54
CA TYR A 42 -5.31 -2.52 5.58
C TYR A 42 -5.91 -3.19 6.82
N VAL A 43 -6.45 -4.37 6.60
CA VAL A 43 -7.01 -5.31 7.59
C VAL A 43 -6.62 -6.72 7.22
N SER A 44 -7.02 -7.72 8.00
CA SER A 44 -6.87 -9.13 7.63
C SER A 44 -8.21 -9.87 7.64
N LEU A 45 -8.29 -10.97 6.86
CA LEU A 45 -9.44 -11.88 6.92
C LEU A 45 -9.39 -12.67 8.23
N LYS A 46 -10.40 -12.52 9.09
CA LYS A 46 -10.48 -13.17 10.41
C LYS A 46 -10.77 -14.66 10.33
N THR A 47 -11.50 -15.08 9.31
CA THR A 47 -12.01 -16.43 9.12
C THR A 47 -11.22 -17.20 8.07
N ALA A 48 -11.35 -18.52 8.03
CA ALA A 48 -10.73 -19.34 6.99
C ALA A 48 -11.34 -19.07 5.61
N GLU A 49 -12.62 -18.70 5.57
CA GLU A 49 -13.34 -18.33 4.35
C GLU A 49 -14.13 -17.04 4.57
N GLY A 50 -14.23 -16.23 3.52
CA GLY A 50 -14.99 -14.98 3.52
C GLY A 50 -15.72 -14.77 2.20
N ASN A 51 -17.07 -14.71 2.27
CA ASN A 51 -17.90 -14.42 1.12
C ASN A 51 -17.76 -12.95 0.71
N VAL A 52 -17.44 -12.72 -0.55
CA VAL A 52 -17.34 -11.42 -1.19
C VAL A 52 -18.54 -11.22 -2.11
N ARG A 53 -19.30 -10.18 -1.85
CA ARG A 53 -20.54 -9.90 -2.56
C ARG A 53 -20.40 -8.72 -3.52
N ARG A 54 -21.27 -8.68 -4.51
CA ARG A 54 -21.35 -7.59 -5.49
C ARG A 54 -21.75 -6.26 -4.87
N GLY A 55 -22.51 -6.30 -3.77
CA GLY A 55 -23.01 -5.11 -3.08
C GLY A 55 -23.14 -5.31 -1.56
N PRO A 56 -23.40 -4.23 -0.81
CA PRO A 56 -23.35 -4.20 0.64
C PRO A 56 -24.67 -4.70 1.28
N SER A 57 -25.11 -5.91 0.93
CA SER A 57 -26.22 -6.61 1.62
C SER A 57 -26.15 -8.12 1.42
N LEU A 58 -26.87 -8.88 2.25
CA LEU A 58 -26.99 -10.34 2.13
C LEU A 58 -27.75 -10.78 0.86
N THR A 59 -28.55 -9.92 0.27
CA THR A 59 -29.31 -10.19 -0.95
C THR A 59 -28.46 -10.13 -2.21
N HIS A 60 -27.31 -9.47 -2.16
CA HIS A 60 -26.39 -9.45 -3.28
C HIS A 60 -25.68 -10.78 -3.48
N ARG A 61 -25.51 -11.15 -4.74
CA ARG A 61 -24.81 -12.35 -5.16
C ARG A 61 -23.39 -12.39 -4.61
N ILE A 62 -22.94 -13.58 -4.23
CA ILE A 62 -21.53 -13.86 -3.92
C ILE A 62 -20.80 -14.02 -5.26
N ASP A 63 -19.83 -13.15 -5.52
CA ASP A 63 -19.01 -13.18 -6.74
C ASP A 63 -17.68 -13.89 -6.52
N TRP A 64 -17.19 -13.91 -5.24
CA TRP A 64 -15.91 -14.45 -4.87
C TRP A 64 -15.92 -15.03 -3.46
N VAL A 65 -14.98 -15.92 -3.14
CA VAL A 65 -14.76 -16.44 -1.77
C VAL A 65 -13.25 -16.40 -1.48
N PHE A 66 -12.86 -15.58 -0.52
CA PHE A 66 -11.50 -15.65 0.03
C PHE A 66 -11.37 -16.88 0.92
N LYS A 67 -10.29 -17.66 0.76
CA LYS A 67 -10.09 -18.96 1.44
C LYS A 67 -8.83 -19.03 2.29
N ARG A 68 -8.30 -17.92 2.76
CA ARG A 68 -7.07 -17.87 3.54
C ARG A 68 -7.22 -17.00 4.78
N ARG A 69 -7.19 -17.61 5.96
CA ARG A 69 -7.13 -16.88 7.23
C ARG A 69 -5.90 -15.96 7.26
N ASP A 70 -6.06 -14.82 7.91
CA ASP A 70 -5.03 -13.79 8.06
C ASP A 70 -4.56 -13.14 6.74
N MET A 71 -5.19 -13.46 5.60
CA MET A 71 -4.93 -12.82 4.32
C MET A 71 -5.07 -11.30 4.47
N PRO A 72 -4.07 -10.49 4.10
CA PRO A 72 -4.21 -9.05 4.10
C PRO A 72 -5.21 -8.60 3.05
N LEU A 73 -5.99 -7.58 3.37
CA LEU A 73 -7.02 -6.98 2.51
C LEU A 73 -6.99 -5.46 2.68
N GLU A 74 -7.22 -4.74 1.61
CA GLU A 74 -7.36 -3.29 1.63
C GLU A 74 -8.83 -2.89 1.62
N ILE A 75 -9.27 -2.11 2.62
CA ILE A 75 -10.61 -1.51 2.64
C ILE A 75 -10.58 -0.22 1.83
N THR A 76 -11.41 -0.15 0.79
CA THR A 76 -11.52 1.01 -0.10
C THR A 76 -12.80 1.80 0.09
N ALA A 77 -13.86 1.22 0.70
CA ALA A 77 -15.11 1.89 0.99
C ALA A 77 -15.86 1.21 2.16
N GLU A 78 -16.82 1.94 2.72
CA GLU A 78 -17.68 1.48 3.82
C GLU A 78 -19.14 1.77 3.55
N HIS A 79 -20.02 0.86 3.97
CA HIS A 79 -21.48 1.05 3.98
C HIS A 79 -22.11 0.20 5.09
N GLY A 80 -22.64 0.82 6.13
CA GLY A 80 -23.20 0.12 7.29
C GLY A 80 -22.25 -0.95 7.85
N HIS A 81 -22.69 -2.20 7.84
CA HIS A 81 -21.90 -3.35 8.31
C HIS A 81 -20.96 -3.92 7.23
N TRP A 82 -20.86 -3.30 6.07
CA TRP A 82 -20.10 -3.81 4.94
C TRP A 82 -18.86 -2.98 4.67
N ARG A 83 -17.80 -3.66 4.25
CA ARG A 83 -16.54 -3.05 3.79
C ARG A 83 -16.27 -3.52 2.38
N ARG A 84 -16.01 -2.58 1.47
CA ARG A 84 -15.50 -2.93 0.16
C ARG A 84 -14.02 -3.19 0.31
N VAL A 85 -13.61 -4.41 -0.01
CA VAL A 85 -12.22 -4.85 0.11
C VAL A 85 -11.68 -5.29 -1.23
N GLN A 86 -10.36 -5.25 -1.35
CA GLN A 86 -9.62 -5.86 -2.44
C GLN A 86 -8.36 -6.52 -1.90
N ASP A 87 -7.91 -7.56 -2.61
CA ASP A 87 -6.62 -8.19 -2.38
C ASP A 87 -5.51 -7.51 -3.19
N ARG A 88 -4.31 -8.08 -3.15
CA ARG A 88 -3.13 -7.59 -3.87
C ARG A 88 -3.36 -7.50 -5.39
N ASP A 89 -4.14 -8.40 -5.97
CA ASP A 89 -4.41 -8.46 -7.41
C ASP A 89 -5.64 -7.63 -7.82
N GLY A 90 -6.26 -6.92 -6.85
CA GLY A 90 -7.45 -6.10 -7.06
C GLY A 90 -8.75 -6.89 -7.07
N ALA A 91 -8.70 -8.21 -6.84
CA ALA A 91 -9.90 -9.01 -6.71
C ALA A 91 -10.61 -8.71 -5.39
N GLY A 92 -11.93 -8.49 -5.43
CA GLY A 92 -12.65 -8.13 -4.20
C GLY A 92 -14.10 -7.74 -4.43
N GLY A 93 -14.64 -7.06 -3.45
CA GLY A 93 -16.04 -6.61 -3.37
C GLY A 93 -16.44 -6.35 -1.93
N TRP A 94 -17.72 -6.59 -1.59
CA TRP A 94 -18.27 -6.27 -0.27
C TRP A 94 -18.22 -7.48 0.67
N VAL A 95 -17.57 -7.28 1.81
CA VAL A 95 -17.42 -8.27 2.88
C VAL A 95 -18.04 -7.71 4.16
N HIS A 96 -18.73 -8.55 4.92
CA HIS A 96 -19.28 -8.16 6.23
C HIS A 96 -18.13 -7.94 7.22
N TYR A 97 -18.17 -6.84 7.99
CA TYR A 97 -17.07 -6.43 8.88
C TYR A 97 -16.69 -7.51 9.91
N ALA A 98 -17.64 -8.35 10.34
CA ALA A 98 -17.40 -9.42 11.29
C ALA A 98 -16.41 -10.49 10.79
N LEU A 99 -16.19 -10.57 9.46
CA LEU A 99 -15.21 -11.47 8.84
C LEU A 99 -13.81 -10.85 8.77
N LEU A 100 -13.66 -9.58 9.17
CA LEU A 100 -12.41 -8.84 9.14
C LEU A 100 -11.83 -8.66 10.54
N SER A 101 -10.52 -8.49 10.60
CA SER A 101 -9.76 -8.25 11.83
C SER A 101 -8.84 -7.03 11.63
N GLY A 102 -8.71 -6.23 12.69
CA GLY A 102 -7.71 -5.16 12.74
C GLY A 102 -6.27 -5.66 12.94
N ALA A 103 -6.07 -6.97 13.16
CA ALA A 103 -4.72 -7.54 13.17
C ALA A 103 -4.08 -7.32 11.81
N ARG A 104 -2.86 -6.73 11.83
CA ARG A 104 -2.17 -6.39 10.60
C ARG A 104 -1.31 -7.54 10.13
N THR A 105 -1.49 -7.88 8.89
CA THR A 105 -0.69 -8.85 8.15
C THR A 105 -0.25 -8.24 6.82
N VAL A 106 0.79 -8.82 6.25
CA VAL A 106 1.36 -8.43 4.96
C VAL A 106 1.61 -9.66 4.11
N LEU A 107 1.67 -9.46 2.81
CA LEU A 107 2.05 -10.47 1.83
C LEU A 107 3.47 -10.18 1.35
N ILE A 108 4.31 -11.20 1.25
CA ILE A 108 5.63 -11.10 0.64
C ILE A 108 5.47 -11.03 -0.87
N GLU A 109 6.05 -10.01 -1.51
CA GLU A 109 5.92 -9.74 -2.95
C GLU A 109 7.11 -10.23 -3.79
N ASP A 110 8.27 -10.43 -3.17
CA ASP A 110 9.46 -10.94 -3.84
C ASP A 110 9.79 -12.34 -3.35
N ASP A 111 10.16 -13.24 -4.26
CA ASP A 111 10.56 -14.59 -3.88
C ASP A 111 11.88 -14.59 -3.11
N MET A 112 12.01 -15.50 -2.13
CA MET A 112 13.19 -15.64 -1.27
C MET A 112 13.60 -14.31 -0.59
N THR A 113 12.62 -13.47 -0.22
CA THR A 113 12.88 -12.21 0.50
C THR A 113 13.71 -12.44 1.76
N PRO A 114 14.91 -11.84 1.88
CA PRO A 114 15.77 -12.02 3.04
C PRO A 114 15.19 -11.31 4.26
N VAL A 115 15.11 -12.02 5.38
CA VAL A 115 14.68 -11.50 6.68
C VAL A 115 15.91 -11.22 7.53
N HIS A 116 16.15 -9.97 7.86
CA HIS A 116 17.33 -9.51 8.59
C HIS A 116 17.08 -9.44 10.10
N SER A 117 18.12 -9.62 10.89
CA SER A 117 18.05 -9.49 12.36
C SER A 117 17.80 -8.05 12.85
N ARG A 118 18.14 -7.05 12.03
CA ARG A 118 17.96 -5.60 12.26
C ARG A 118 17.55 -4.91 10.95
N PRO A 119 17.01 -3.68 10.99
CA PRO A 119 16.63 -2.91 9.80
C PRO A 119 17.87 -2.32 9.09
N ASP A 120 18.72 -3.21 8.57
CA ASP A 120 20.01 -2.91 7.93
C ASP A 120 20.29 -3.97 6.87
N PRO A 121 20.55 -3.61 5.61
CA PRO A 121 20.82 -4.57 4.53
C PRO A 121 22.08 -5.42 4.76
N ASN A 122 23.00 -4.96 5.62
CA ASN A 122 24.21 -5.69 5.98
C ASN A 122 24.05 -6.53 7.25
N ALA A 123 22.87 -6.49 7.90
CA ALA A 123 22.61 -7.31 9.09
C ALA A 123 22.50 -8.81 8.72
N PRO A 124 22.84 -9.72 9.66
CA PRO A 124 22.68 -11.15 9.43
C PRO A 124 21.26 -11.51 8.99
N ILE A 125 21.15 -12.39 7.98
CA ILE A 125 19.90 -12.96 7.52
C ILE A 125 19.53 -14.10 8.46
N VAL A 126 18.32 -14.09 9.01
CA VAL A 126 17.78 -15.09 9.94
C VAL A 126 16.82 -16.07 9.29
N ALA A 127 16.23 -15.69 8.15
CA ALA A 127 15.33 -16.51 7.33
C ALA A 127 15.23 -15.93 5.92
N ALA A 128 14.63 -16.68 5.00
CA ALA A 128 14.15 -16.18 3.73
C ALA A 128 12.69 -16.59 3.57
N PHE A 129 11.83 -15.70 3.09
CA PHE A 129 10.42 -15.97 2.86
C PHE A 129 10.11 -16.03 1.37
N GLU A 130 9.36 -17.04 0.98
CA GLU A 130 8.89 -17.22 -0.39
C GLU A 130 7.82 -16.19 -0.75
N LEU A 131 7.68 -15.92 -2.04
CA LEU A 131 6.58 -15.12 -2.60
C LEU A 131 5.22 -15.65 -2.10
N GLY A 132 4.34 -14.74 -1.71
CA GLY A 132 2.99 -15.07 -1.26
C GLY A 132 2.89 -15.58 0.18
N VAL A 133 3.97 -15.61 0.95
CA VAL A 133 3.90 -15.85 2.40
C VAL A 133 3.14 -14.72 3.08
N VAL A 134 2.14 -15.07 3.89
CA VAL A 134 1.45 -14.12 4.77
C VAL A 134 2.19 -14.07 6.10
N ALA A 135 2.68 -12.89 6.45
CA ALA A 135 3.38 -12.64 7.70
C ALA A 135 2.59 -11.65 8.57
N ARG A 136 2.69 -11.79 9.88
CA ARG A 136 2.19 -10.80 10.84
C ARG A 136 3.08 -9.57 10.80
N LEU A 137 2.48 -8.39 10.68
CA LEU A 137 3.16 -7.10 10.69
C LEU A 137 3.39 -6.63 12.14
N GLY A 138 4.61 -6.27 12.46
CA GLY A 138 5.03 -5.63 13.70
C GLY A 138 5.38 -4.15 13.48
N ASP A 139 6.49 -3.72 14.07
CA ASP A 139 6.98 -2.35 14.00
C ASP A 139 7.45 -2.01 12.59
N CYS A 140 7.28 -0.77 12.17
CA CYS A 140 7.76 -0.26 10.88
C CYS A 140 8.49 1.07 11.08
N THR A 141 9.68 1.19 10.49
CA THR A 141 10.41 2.44 10.26
C THR A 141 10.03 3.04 8.91
N ASP A 142 10.74 4.05 8.44
CA ASP A 142 10.48 4.64 7.13
C ASP A 142 10.60 3.63 5.98
N SER A 143 11.58 2.73 6.03
CA SER A 143 11.92 1.82 4.92
C SER A 143 11.91 0.33 5.26
N TRP A 144 11.75 -0.04 6.54
CA TRP A 144 11.76 -1.42 7.01
C TRP A 144 10.56 -1.75 7.87
N CYS A 145 10.05 -2.99 7.78
CA CYS A 145 9.08 -3.51 8.72
C CYS A 145 9.56 -4.79 9.37
N ARG A 146 9.25 -4.94 10.66
CA ARG A 146 9.44 -6.20 11.37
C ARG A 146 8.26 -7.11 11.10
N ILE A 147 8.52 -8.32 10.64
CA ILE A 147 7.50 -9.31 10.31
C ILE A 147 7.77 -10.64 11.02
N SER A 148 6.73 -11.47 11.12
CA SER A 148 6.88 -12.83 11.64
C SER A 148 5.97 -13.82 10.93
N ALA A 149 6.53 -14.96 10.53
CA ALA A 149 5.82 -16.10 9.95
C ALA A 149 6.61 -17.40 10.22
N GLY A 150 5.92 -18.53 10.33
CA GLY A 150 6.55 -19.85 10.47
C GLY A 150 7.52 -20.01 11.65
N GLY A 151 7.34 -19.22 12.72
CA GLY A 151 8.26 -19.22 13.88
C GLY A 151 9.47 -18.30 13.74
N TYR A 152 9.72 -17.73 12.57
CA TYR A 152 10.79 -16.78 12.33
C TYR A 152 10.28 -15.33 12.48
N ARG A 153 11.18 -14.44 12.92
CA ARG A 153 10.91 -13.00 13.06
C ARG A 153 12.16 -12.22 12.65
N GLY A 154 11.94 -11.11 11.95
CA GLY A 154 13.00 -10.17 11.61
C GLY A 154 12.50 -9.03 10.75
N TRP A 155 13.43 -8.31 10.13
CA TRP A 155 13.18 -7.10 9.39
C TRP A 155 13.34 -7.34 7.88
N VAL A 156 12.41 -6.78 7.10
CA VAL A 156 12.45 -6.79 5.64
C VAL A 156 12.24 -5.38 5.11
N PRO A 157 12.74 -5.05 3.92
CA PRO A 157 12.43 -3.79 3.26
C PRO A 157 10.91 -3.66 3.05
N LYS A 158 10.35 -2.49 3.34
CA LYS A 158 8.91 -2.22 3.18
C LYS A 158 8.45 -2.39 1.73
N SER A 159 9.34 -2.13 0.77
CA SER A 159 9.09 -2.29 -0.67
C SER A 159 8.84 -3.74 -1.13
N THR A 160 9.17 -4.74 -0.31
CA THR A 160 8.93 -6.17 -0.58
C THR A 160 7.61 -6.68 0.01
N LEU A 161 6.77 -5.76 0.52
CA LEU A 161 5.55 -6.09 1.24
C LEU A 161 4.32 -5.45 0.59
N TRP A 162 3.26 -6.21 0.43
CA TRP A 162 1.92 -5.68 0.23
C TRP A 162 1.12 -5.75 1.54
N GLY A 163 0.33 -4.72 1.83
CA GLY A 163 -0.47 -4.67 3.06
C GLY A 163 0.04 -3.65 4.09
N VAL A 164 1.01 -2.82 3.70
CA VAL A 164 1.55 -1.70 4.48
C VAL A 164 1.70 -0.48 3.56
N ALA A 165 1.34 0.71 4.04
CA ALA A 165 1.53 1.93 3.26
C ALA A 165 3.01 2.35 3.27
N PRO A 166 3.53 2.98 2.18
CA PRO A 166 4.93 3.39 2.10
C PRO A 166 5.38 4.30 3.23
N ASP A 167 4.50 5.18 3.69
CA ASP A 167 4.71 6.17 4.77
C ASP A 167 4.24 5.69 6.14
N GLU A 168 3.73 4.45 6.25
CA GLU A 168 3.21 3.93 7.51
C GLU A 168 4.34 3.68 8.52
N LEU A 169 4.28 4.35 9.66
CA LEU A 169 5.12 4.10 10.83
C LEU A 169 4.32 3.30 11.86
N ARG A 170 4.97 2.35 12.54
CA ARG A 170 4.35 1.52 13.59
C ARG A 170 5.37 1.20 14.68
N ASP A 171 4.89 1.23 15.91
CA ASP A 171 5.56 0.81 17.13
C ASP A 171 4.89 -0.42 17.73
#